data_249bf5f6525ccf3d5b7a26d248e977d9
#
_entry.id   249bf5f6525ccf3d5b7a26d248e977d9
#
_cell.length_a   1.000
_cell.length_b   1.000
_cell.length_c   1.000
_cell.angle_alpha   90.00
_cell.angle_beta   90.00
_cell.angle_gamma   90.00
#
_symmetry.space_group_name_H-M   'P 1'
#
loop_
_entity.id
_entity.type
_entity.pdbx_description
1 polymer ?
#
loop_
_entity_poly.entity_id
_entity_poly.type
_entity_poly.pdbx_seq_one_letter_code
_entity_poly.pdbx_strand_id
1 'polypeptide(L)'
;MSQPRPFETLGIVGSGTIATGLARLASDHGDVVLWARSDASAKRATTVIEDAASVVTELEALRDSTLVIEAVAEDLKVKTGLYEILDGVLPDGVPVATTTSALSVQELADASRRPDRFAGVHFFNPVDKMALVELCFPREASDETRDHFRHLCEHLDKTVVEVPDTPGFVVNRLLFPFLFDAVRLLETTDLEPEGVDACMKLGAGHPVGPLKLLDFVGLDVAVAIGEAIGVEAPETVRRLADEGKLGKKSGSGFYEYE
;
A
#
# COMPACT_ATOMS: atom_id res chain seq x y z
N MET A 1 -14.22 9.36 28.68
CA MET A 1 -14.14 7.89 28.54
C MET A 1 -13.21 7.65 27.38
N SER A 2 -12.17 6.82 27.54
CA SER A 2 -11.32 6.42 26.41
C SER A 2 -12.17 5.64 25.41
N GLN A 3 -12.05 5.94 24.13
CA GLN A 3 -12.73 5.15 23.09
C GLN A 3 -12.23 3.69 23.18
N PRO A 4 -13.08 2.69 22.88
CA PRO A 4 -12.65 1.29 22.85
C PRO A 4 -11.56 1.12 21.78
N ARG A 5 -10.71 0.12 21.93
CA ARG A 5 -9.70 -0.21 20.94
C ARG A 5 -10.38 -0.55 19.61
N PRO A 6 -9.81 -0.13 18.46
CA PRO A 6 -10.42 -0.40 17.16
C PRO A 6 -10.33 -1.88 16.75
N PHE A 7 -9.45 -2.64 17.40
CA PHE A 7 -9.35 -4.09 17.25
C PHE A 7 -8.81 -4.71 18.56
N GLU A 8 -9.16 -5.95 18.82
CA GLU A 8 -8.50 -6.81 19.80
C GLU A 8 -7.43 -7.65 19.12
N THR A 9 -7.80 -8.26 17.99
CA THR A 9 -6.89 -9.02 17.12
C THR A 9 -6.99 -8.52 15.69
N LEU A 10 -5.90 -8.00 15.16
CA LEU A 10 -5.78 -7.59 13.76
C LEU A 10 -5.29 -8.75 12.91
N GLY A 11 -6.10 -9.20 11.96
CA GLY A 11 -5.69 -10.09 10.88
C GLY A 11 -5.07 -9.31 9.73
N ILE A 12 -3.84 -9.65 9.33
CA ILE A 12 -3.19 -9.08 8.16
C ILE A 12 -3.01 -10.18 7.11
N VAL A 13 -3.57 -9.99 5.93
CA VAL A 13 -3.50 -10.95 4.84
C VAL A 13 -2.47 -10.49 3.83
N GLY A 14 -1.30 -11.12 3.84
CA GLY A 14 -0.15 -10.74 3.02
C GLY A 14 1.14 -10.73 3.84
N SER A 15 2.28 -10.73 3.16
CA SER A 15 3.61 -10.79 3.79
C SER A 15 4.63 -9.89 3.08
N GLY A 16 4.14 -8.94 2.29
CA GLY A 16 4.94 -7.91 1.62
C GLY A 16 5.30 -6.75 2.55
N THR A 17 5.93 -5.72 1.99
CA THR A 17 6.44 -4.55 2.72
C THR A 17 5.35 -3.81 3.50
N ILE A 18 4.16 -3.61 2.91
CA ILE A 18 3.04 -2.96 3.59
C ILE A 18 2.52 -3.85 4.72
N ALA A 19 2.31 -5.15 4.47
CA ALA A 19 1.83 -6.10 5.46
C ALA A 19 2.74 -6.17 6.70
N THR A 20 4.05 -6.32 6.48
CA THR A 20 5.05 -6.40 7.56
C THR A 20 5.22 -5.07 8.29
N GLY A 21 5.18 -3.94 7.56
CA GLY A 21 5.19 -2.61 8.16
C GLY A 21 3.97 -2.34 9.04
N LEU A 22 2.79 -2.75 8.57
CA LEU A 22 1.54 -2.63 9.33
C LEU A 22 1.54 -3.54 10.56
N ALA A 23 2.05 -4.78 10.44
CA ALA A 23 2.17 -5.69 11.57
C ALA A 23 3.02 -5.10 12.71
N ARG A 24 4.15 -4.52 12.36
CA ARG A 24 5.03 -3.85 13.34
C ARG A 24 4.35 -2.63 13.97
N LEU A 25 3.67 -1.81 13.17
CA LEU A 25 2.97 -0.63 13.66
C LEU A 25 1.82 -1.01 14.61
N ALA A 26 1.06 -2.04 14.26
CA ALA A 26 -0.14 -2.44 15.01
C ALA A 26 0.16 -3.25 16.28
N SER A 27 1.36 -3.86 16.40
CA SER A 27 1.72 -4.73 17.53
C SER A 27 1.74 -4.03 18.88
N ASP A 28 1.96 -2.73 18.92
CA ASP A 28 1.90 -1.92 20.15
C ASP A 28 0.46 -1.64 20.60
N HIS A 29 -0.54 -1.98 19.76
CA HIS A 29 -1.93 -1.62 19.94
C HIS A 29 -2.88 -2.81 20.18
N GLY A 30 -2.45 -4.03 19.88
CA GLY A 30 -3.24 -5.25 20.06
C GLY A 30 -2.54 -6.47 19.48
N ASP A 31 -3.23 -7.63 19.55
CA ASP A 31 -2.68 -8.85 18.96
C ASP A 31 -2.72 -8.78 17.42
N VAL A 32 -1.66 -9.29 16.79
CA VAL A 32 -1.55 -9.30 15.32
C VAL A 32 -1.30 -10.71 14.82
N VAL A 33 -2.11 -11.15 13.85
CA VAL A 33 -1.93 -12.40 13.11
C VAL A 33 -1.68 -12.07 11.65
N LEU A 34 -0.51 -12.44 11.12
CA LEU A 34 -0.13 -12.19 9.74
C LEU A 34 -0.17 -13.50 8.95
N TRP A 35 -1.01 -13.54 7.93
CA TRP A 35 -1.06 -14.66 7.01
C TRP A 35 -0.09 -14.48 5.85
N ALA A 36 0.66 -15.53 5.55
CA ALA A 36 1.56 -15.63 4.41
C ALA A 36 1.21 -16.85 3.55
N ARG A 37 1.15 -16.68 2.23
CA ARG A 37 0.70 -17.72 1.28
C ARG A 37 1.55 -19.00 1.22
N SER A 38 2.73 -19.02 1.86
CA SER A 38 3.64 -20.18 1.86
C SER A 38 4.65 -20.07 3.00
N ASP A 39 5.24 -21.20 3.41
CA ASP A 39 6.30 -21.27 4.43
C ASP A 39 7.49 -20.37 4.09
N ALA A 40 7.87 -20.30 2.81
CA ALA A 40 8.97 -19.45 2.37
C ALA A 40 8.66 -17.95 2.59
N SER A 41 7.43 -17.51 2.32
CA SER A 41 7.00 -16.14 2.58
C SER A 41 6.77 -15.88 4.07
N ALA A 42 6.27 -16.85 4.81
CA ALA A 42 6.14 -16.78 6.26
C ALA A 42 7.51 -16.58 6.93
N LYS A 43 8.51 -17.40 6.56
CA LYS A 43 9.86 -17.27 7.10
C LYS A 43 10.49 -15.89 6.82
N ARG A 44 10.29 -15.34 5.60
CA ARG A 44 10.77 -13.98 5.29
C ARG A 44 10.06 -12.93 6.14
N ALA A 45 8.74 -13.02 6.28
CA ALA A 45 7.97 -12.10 7.10
C ALA A 45 8.42 -12.14 8.56
N THR A 46 8.53 -13.33 9.17
CA THR A 46 9.02 -13.50 10.55
C THR A 46 10.38 -12.85 10.77
N THR A 47 11.31 -12.95 9.80
CA THR A 47 12.62 -12.29 9.90
C THR A 47 12.50 -10.76 9.96
N VAL A 48 11.50 -10.19 9.30
CA VAL A 48 11.31 -8.73 9.23
C VAL A 48 10.57 -8.19 10.45
N ILE A 49 9.53 -8.92 10.90
CA ILE A 49 8.64 -8.44 11.97
C ILE A 49 9.07 -8.92 13.36
N GLU A 50 10.00 -9.88 13.43
CA GLU A 50 10.45 -10.49 14.69
C GLU A 50 9.25 -11.03 15.50
N ASP A 51 9.01 -10.50 16.71
CA ASP A 51 7.93 -10.93 17.60
C ASP A 51 6.67 -10.05 17.47
N ALA A 52 6.59 -9.15 16.47
CA ALA A 52 5.48 -8.21 16.32
C ALA A 52 4.14 -8.86 15.92
N ALA A 53 4.15 -10.08 15.38
CA ALA A 53 2.93 -10.80 15.01
C ALA A 53 3.13 -12.31 15.00
N SER A 54 2.05 -13.05 15.19
CA SER A 54 1.99 -14.47 14.88
C SER A 54 1.89 -14.67 13.38
N VAL A 55 2.89 -15.32 12.75
CA VAL A 55 2.88 -15.59 11.31
C VAL A 55 2.32 -16.98 11.04
N VAL A 56 1.29 -17.05 10.19
CA VAL A 56 0.56 -18.28 9.86
C VAL A 56 0.49 -18.49 8.36
N THR A 57 0.25 -19.74 7.92
CA THR A 57 0.05 -20.09 6.50
C THR A 57 -1.38 -20.54 6.20
N GLU A 58 -2.17 -20.84 7.23
CA GLU A 58 -3.56 -21.25 7.09
C GLU A 58 -4.49 -20.05 7.33
N LEU A 59 -5.40 -19.75 6.39
CA LEU A 59 -6.34 -18.62 6.50
C LEU A 59 -7.32 -18.79 7.66
N GLU A 60 -7.63 -20.02 8.06
CA GLU A 60 -8.48 -20.36 9.20
C GLU A 60 -7.98 -19.78 10.52
N ALA A 61 -6.69 -19.53 10.66
CA ALA A 61 -6.11 -18.88 11.82
C ALA A 61 -6.56 -17.41 12.00
N LEU A 62 -7.16 -16.80 10.97
CA LEU A 62 -7.72 -15.44 11.04
C LEU A 62 -9.15 -15.42 11.60
N ARG A 63 -9.75 -16.58 11.92
CA ARG A 63 -11.14 -16.67 12.37
C ARG A 63 -11.47 -15.79 13.57
N ASP A 64 -10.53 -15.63 14.47
CA ASP A 64 -10.72 -14.86 15.72
C ASP A 64 -10.30 -13.38 15.56
N SER A 65 -9.97 -12.95 14.33
CA SER A 65 -9.66 -11.55 14.06
C SER A 65 -10.91 -10.69 14.19
N THR A 66 -10.76 -9.54 14.86
CA THR A 66 -11.84 -8.55 15.03
C THR A 66 -11.82 -7.47 13.95
N LEU A 67 -10.74 -7.42 13.15
CA LEU A 67 -10.54 -6.59 11.98
C LEU A 67 -9.55 -7.30 11.05
N VAL A 68 -9.77 -7.24 9.73
CA VAL A 68 -8.83 -7.81 8.75
C VAL A 68 -8.42 -6.75 7.71
N ILE A 69 -7.11 -6.65 7.47
CA ILE A 69 -6.54 -5.79 6.43
C ILE A 69 -5.79 -6.66 5.41
N GLU A 70 -6.23 -6.61 4.16
CA GLU A 70 -5.59 -7.31 3.04
C GLU A 70 -4.48 -6.43 2.44
N ALA A 71 -3.30 -7.01 2.28
CA ALA A 71 -2.09 -6.41 1.72
C ALA A 71 -1.31 -7.41 0.84
N VAL A 72 -2.02 -8.09 -0.07
CA VAL A 72 -1.43 -9.00 -1.05
C VAL A 72 -1.06 -8.27 -2.35
N ALA A 73 -0.64 -9.02 -3.38
CA ALA A 73 -0.29 -8.46 -4.68
C ALA A 73 -1.44 -7.63 -5.26
N GLU A 74 -1.09 -6.55 -5.96
CA GLU A 74 -2.03 -5.63 -6.60
C GLU A 74 -2.58 -6.24 -7.89
N ASP A 75 -3.41 -7.27 -7.73
CA ASP A 75 -4.06 -8.01 -8.80
C ASP A 75 -5.51 -8.29 -8.41
N LEU A 76 -6.45 -7.87 -9.26
CA LEU A 76 -7.88 -7.96 -9.00
C LEU A 76 -8.33 -9.40 -8.77
N LYS A 77 -7.85 -10.36 -9.58
CA LYS A 77 -8.22 -11.77 -9.46
C LYS A 77 -7.68 -12.40 -8.18
N VAL A 78 -6.46 -12.03 -7.79
CA VAL A 78 -5.86 -12.51 -6.55
C VAL A 78 -6.67 -12.00 -5.36
N LYS A 79 -7.01 -10.70 -5.34
CA LYS A 79 -7.76 -10.10 -4.23
C LYS A 79 -9.19 -10.63 -4.17
N THR A 80 -9.91 -10.69 -5.29
CA THR A 80 -11.31 -11.18 -5.32
C THR A 80 -11.40 -12.65 -4.91
N GLY A 81 -10.52 -13.51 -5.45
CA GLY A 81 -10.47 -14.92 -5.03
C GLY A 81 -10.12 -15.11 -3.55
N LEU A 82 -9.29 -14.24 -2.99
CA LEU A 82 -8.99 -14.24 -1.57
C LEU A 82 -10.21 -13.87 -0.71
N TYR A 83 -10.97 -12.84 -1.11
CA TYR A 83 -12.18 -12.44 -0.38
C TYR A 83 -13.26 -13.52 -0.36
N GLU A 84 -13.41 -14.30 -1.43
CA GLU A 84 -14.32 -15.46 -1.43
C GLU A 84 -13.95 -16.49 -0.36
N ILE A 85 -12.66 -16.71 -0.12
CA ILE A 85 -12.18 -17.62 0.93
C ILE A 85 -12.37 -16.99 2.31
N LEU A 86 -12.02 -15.72 2.47
CA LEU A 86 -12.15 -15.00 3.74
C LEU A 86 -13.61 -14.91 4.21
N ASP A 87 -14.56 -14.80 3.29
CA ASP A 87 -15.99 -14.80 3.61
C ASP A 87 -16.43 -16.09 4.31
N GLY A 88 -15.81 -17.23 3.95
CA GLY A 88 -16.05 -18.52 4.63
C GLY A 88 -15.31 -18.71 5.96
N VAL A 89 -14.30 -17.90 6.23
CA VAL A 89 -13.44 -18.01 7.43
C VAL A 89 -13.87 -17.02 8.52
N LEU A 90 -14.12 -15.77 8.14
CA LEU A 90 -14.38 -14.68 9.07
C LEU A 90 -15.84 -14.63 9.52
N PRO A 91 -16.11 -14.35 10.80
CA PRO A 91 -17.47 -14.08 11.28
C PRO A 91 -18.13 -12.93 10.50
N ASP A 92 -19.47 -12.94 10.43
CA ASP A 92 -20.27 -11.97 9.67
C ASP A 92 -20.03 -10.51 10.10
N GLY A 93 -19.65 -10.26 11.33
CA GLY A 93 -19.49 -8.91 11.88
C GLY A 93 -18.11 -8.25 11.60
N VAL A 94 -17.14 -9.00 11.08
CA VAL A 94 -15.75 -8.54 11.00
C VAL A 94 -15.58 -7.55 9.83
N PRO A 95 -15.10 -6.30 10.09
CA PRO A 95 -14.74 -5.36 9.04
C PRO A 95 -13.49 -5.85 8.26
N VAL A 96 -13.48 -5.55 6.97
CA VAL A 96 -12.37 -5.90 6.08
C VAL A 96 -11.89 -4.66 5.34
N ALA A 97 -10.59 -4.52 5.19
CA ALA A 97 -10.01 -3.47 4.38
C ALA A 97 -9.00 -4.00 3.36
N THR A 98 -8.83 -3.27 2.28
CA THR A 98 -7.77 -3.46 1.28
C THR A 98 -6.74 -2.35 1.35
N THR A 99 -5.47 -2.68 1.08
CA THR A 99 -4.41 -1.67 0.92
C THR A 99 -4.14 -1.34 -0.56
N THR A 100 -5.11 -1.55 -1.43
CA THR A 100 -4.96 -1.26 -2.85
C THR A 100 -4.49 0.17 -3.08
N SER A 101 -3.67 0.36 -4.11
CA SER A 101 -3.19 1.68 -4.54
C SER A 101 -3.91 2.19 -5.78
N ALA A 102 -4.58 1.30 -6.54
CA ALA A 102 -5.12 1.66 -7.84
C ALA A 102 -6.37 0.88 -8.28
N LEU A 103 -6.67 -0.28 -7.66
CA LEU A 103 -7.88 -1.04 -7.97
C LEU A 103 -9.11 -0.35 -7.34
N SER A 104 -10.27 -0.52 -7.97
CA SER A 104 -11.54 0.02 -7.45
C SER A 104 -11.88 -0.60 -6.10
N VAL A 105 -12.00 0.25 -5.09
CA VAL A 105 -12.45 -0.15 -3.74
C VAL A 105 -13.88 -0.66 -3.79
N GLN A 106 -14.74 -0.10 -4.64
CA GLN A 106 -16.10 -0.58 -4.84
C GLN A 106 -16.12 -2.00 -5.37
N GLU A 107 -15.33 -2.30 -6.41
CA GLU A 107 -15.28 -3.65 -7.01
C GLU A 107 -14.76 -4.70 -6.03
N LEU A 108 -13.75 -4.34 -5.22
CA LEU A 108 -13.22 -5.22 -4.17
C LEU A 108 -14.22 -5.41 -3.02
N ALA A 109 -14.96 -4.37 -2.66
CA ALA A 109 -16.02 -4.43 -1.65
C ALA A 109 -17.16 -5.36 -2.08
N ASP A 110 -17.60 -5.26 -3.33
CA ASP A 110 -18.63 -6.14 -3.90
C ASP A 110 -18.16 -7.61 -3.87
N ALA A 111 -16.90 -7.87 -4.24
CA ALA A 111 -16.31 -9.20 -4.19
C ALA A 111 -16.16 -9.76 -2.77
N SER A 112 -15.98 -8.90 -1.77
CA SER A 112 -15.87 -9.30 -0.37
C SER A 112 -17.18 -9.81 0.25
N ARG A 113 -18.32 -9.55 -0.41
CA ARG A 113 -19.69 -9.77 0.10
C ARG A 113 -20.02 -9.02 1.40
N ARG A 114 -19.19 -8.04 1.77
CA ARG A 114 -19.31 -7.23 2.99
C ARG A 114 -19.18 -5.74 2.69
N PRO A 115 -19.83 -5.20 1.64
CA PRO A 115 -19.57 -3.82 1.21
C PRO A 115 -19.96 -2.79 2.27
N ASP A 116 -20.88 -3.12 3.17
CA ASP A 116 -21.26 -2.27 4.32
C ASP A 116 -20.17 -2.17 5.39
N ARG A 117 -19.21 -3.11 5.42
CA ARG A 117 -18.08 -3.22 6.36
C ARG A 117 -16.73 -3.25 5.67
N PHE A 118 -16.64 -2.63 4.51
CA PHE A 118 -15.41 -2.62 3.72
C PHE A 118 -14.83 -1.21 3.57
N ALA A 119 -13.50 -1.13 3.50
CA ALA A 119 -12.78 0.12 3.24
C ALA A 119 -11.50 -0.12 2.42
N GLY A 120 -11.08 0.89 1.66
CA GLY A 120 -9.72 1.05 1.18
C GLY A 120 -8.91 1.84 2.21
N VAL A 121 -7.78 1.31 2.64
CA VAL A 121 -6.85 1.94 3.59
C VAL A 121 -5.47 1.98 2.95
N HIS A 122 -5.19 3.02 2.19
CA HIS A 122 -3.96 3.17 1.44
C HIS A 122 -2.85 3.73 2.32
N PHE A 123 -1.97 2.84 2.78
CA PHE A 123 -0.75 3.18 3.52
C PHE A 123 0.40 3.47 2.57
N PHE A 124 1.29 4.37 3.01
CA PHE A 124 2.53 4.69 2.29
C PHE A 124 3.73 4.02 2.95
N ASN A 125 4.67 3.57 2.12
CA ASN A 125 5.91 2.95 2.60
C ASN A 125 7.01 4.01 2.83
N PRO A 126 7.76 3.96 3.96
CA PRO A 126 7.66 3.04 5.11
C PRO A 126 6.45 3.34 5.99
N VAL A 127 5.70 2.27 6.36
CA VAL A 127 4.41 2.41 7.07
C VAL A 127 4.56 3.11 8.43
N ASP A 128 5.66 2.87 9.13
CA ASP A 128 5.97 3.48 10.42
C ASP A 128 6.31 4.98 10.32
N LYS A 129 6.84 5.44 9.17
CA LYS A 129 7.31 6.82 9.00
C LYS A 129 6.32 7.74 8.31
N MET A 130 5.51 7.18 7.41
CA MET A 130 4.55 7.97 6.65
C MET A 130 3.30 8.23 7.48
N ALA A 131 3.02 9.50 7.72
CA ALA A 131 1.89 9.89 8.57
C ALA A 131 0.53 9.78 7.89
N LEU A 132 0.48 9.86 6.55
CA LEU A 132 -0.77 9.88 5.79
C LEU A 132 -1.33 8.46 5.58
N VAL A 133 -2.65 8.36 5.71
CA VAL A 133 -3.48 7.27 5.16
C VAL A 133 -4.58 7.90 4.32
N GLU A 134 -4.72 7.46 3.07
CA GLU A 134 -5.88 7.77 2.24
C GLU A 134 -6.96 6.71 2.51
N LEU A 135 -8.12 7.14 3.03
CA LEU A 135 -9.29 6.28 3.23
C LEU A 135 -10.26 6.43 2.07
N CYS A 136 -10.68 5.31 1.53
CA CYS A 136 -11.68 5.24 0.49
C CYS A 136 -12.81 4.28 0.90
N PHE A 137 -14.06 4.71 0.77
CA PHE A 137 -15.20 3.90 1.15
C PHE A 137 -16.08 3.55 -0.04
N PRO A 138 -16.55 2.29 -0.14
CA PRO A 138 -17.58 1.94 -1.10
C PRO A 138 -18.89 2.64 -0.73
N ARG A 139 -19.84 2.67 -1.67
CA ARG A 139 -21.12 3.41 -1.49
C ARG A 139 -21.93 2.88 -0.32
N GLU A 140 -21.86 1.57 -0.09
CA GLU A 140 -22.61 0.83 0.93
C GLU A 140 -21.97 0.91 2.32
N ALA A 141 -20.74 1.44 2.45
CA ALA A 141 -20.07 1.54 3.74
C ALA A 141 -20.93 2.26 4.78
N SER A 142 -21.22 1.59 5.88
CA SER A 142 -22.03 2.15 6.97
C SER A 142 -21.28 3.29 7.69
N ASP A 143 -22.01 4.16 8.38
CA ASP A 143 -21.40 5.21 9.20
C ASP A 143 -20.52 4.60 10.31
N GLU A 144 -20.95 3.47 10.89
CA GLU A 144 -20.17 2.72 11.88
C GLU A 144 -18.82 2.25 11.29
N THR A 145 -18.83 1.72 10.07
CA THR A 145 -17.62 1.31 9.36
C THR A 145 -16.68 2.49 9.10
N ARG A 146 -17.23 3.61 8.64
CA ARG A 146 -16.45 4.82 8.41
C ARG A 146 -15.78 5.32 9.68
N ASP A 147 -16.53 5.40 10.77
CA ASP A 147 -16.01 5.82 12.07
C ASP A 147 -14.99 4.82 12.62
N HIS A 148 -15.22 3.52 12.42
CA HIS A 148 -14.28 2.47 12.83
C HIS A 148 -12.91 2.61 12.15
N PHE A 149 -12.87 2.80 10.82
CA PHE A 149 -11.60 2.95 10.10
C PHE A 149 -10.91 4.30 10.34
N ARG A 150 -11.67 5.38 10.56
CA ARG A 150 -11.07 6.66 11.02
C ARG A 150 -10.39 6.46 12.36
N HIS A 151 -11.10 5.86 13.31
CA HIS A 151 -10.57 5.59 14.66
C HIS A 151 -9.37 4.62 14.63
N LEU A 152 -9.39 3.61 13.75
CA LEU A 152 -8.23 2.74 13.53
C LEU A 152 -6.98 3.54 13.15
N CYS A 153 -7.11 4.41 12.16
CA CYS A 153 -5.99 5.21 11.69
C CYS A 153 -5.48 6.20 12.75
N GLU A 154 -6.38 6.86 13.46
CA GLU A 154 -6.04 7.74 14.59
C GLU A 154 -5.31 6.97 15.70
N HIS A 155 -5.77 5.75 16.01
CA HIS A 155 -5.15 4.88 17.01
C HIS A 155 -3.75 4.43 16.63
N LEU A 156 -3.47 4.33 15.32
CA LEU A 156 -2.15 4.05 14.75
C LEU A 156 -1.32 5.32 14.50
N ASP A 157 -1.67 6.46 15.09
CA ASP A 157 -1.01 7.76 14.94
C ASP A 157 -0.91 8.21 13.45
N LYS A 158 -1.94 7.93 12.64
CA LYS A 158 -2.02 8.32 11.24
C LYS A 158 -2.97 9.51 11.02
N THR A 159 -2.58 10.40 10.12
CA THR A 159 -3.44 11.45 9.61
C THR A 159 -4.28 10.90 8.45
N VAL A 160 -5.58 11.03 8.55
CA VAL A 160 -6.54 10.51 7.56
C VAL A 160 -6.99 11.59 6.61
N VAL A 161 -7.03 11.24 5.33
CA VAL A 161 -7.75 11.99 4.30
C VAL A 161 -8.70 11.02 3.59
N GLU A 162 -10.00 11.32 3.61
CA GLU A 162 -10.97 10.57 2.82
C GLU A 162 -10.88 11.01 1.35
N VAL A 163 -10.80 10.02 0.47
CA VAL A 163 -10.59 10.23 -0.96
C VAL A 163 -11.64 9.48 -1.78
N PRO A 164 -11.97 9.95 -2.98
CA PRO A 164 -12.88 9.23 -3.89
C PRO A 164 -12.22 7.94 -4.42
N ASP A 165 -13.05 6.94 -4.76
CA ASP A 165 -12.62 5.71 -5.44
C ASP A 165 -12.19 6.02 -6.88
N THR A 166 -10.96 6.45 -7.04
CA THR A 166 -10.33 6.73 -8.33
C THR A 166 -8.95 6.09 -8.38
N PRO A 167 -8.53 5.49 -9.50
CA PRO A 167 -7.21 4.87 -9.63
C PRO A 167 -6.08 5.83 -9.22
N GLY A 168 -5.25 5.38 -8.28
CA GLY A 168 -4.14 6.17 -7.73
C GLY A 168 -4.54 7.20 -6.68
N PHE A 169 -5.82 7.25 -6.27
CA PHE A 169 -6.38 8.17 -5.29
C PHE A 169 -5.91 9.62 -5.53
N VAL A 170 -5.32 10.28 -4.55
CA VAL A 170 -4.80 11.65 -4.68
C VAL A 170 -3.29 11.65 -4.89
N VAL A 171 -2.54 10.96 -4.02
CA VAL A 171 -1.08 11.07 -4.05
C VAL A 171 -0.51 10.49 -5.34
N ASN A 172 -0.81 9.25 -5.69
CA ASN A 172 -0.24 8.64 -6.90
C ASN A 172 -0.73 9.35 -8.17
N ARG A 173 -2.00 9.77 -8.19
CA ARG A 173 -2.59 10.47 -9.33
C ARG A 173 -1.93 11.82 -9.64
N LEU A 174 -1.40 12.51 -8.63
CA LEU A 174 -0.68 13.78 -8.80
C LEU A 174 0.84 13.57 -8.93
N LEU A 175 1.38 12.63 -8.17
CA LEU A 175 2.81 12.41 -8.08
C LEU A 175 3.39 11.80 -9.35
N PHE A 176 2.80 10.73 -9.89
CA PHE A 176 3.41 10.01 -11.01
C PHE A 176 3.44 10.81 -12.31
N PRO A 177 2.41 11.58 -12.71
CA PRO A 177 2.53 12.51 -13.84
C PRO A 177 3.69 13.49 -13.67
N PHE A 178 3.84 14.07 -12.46
CA PHE A 178 4.96 14.97 -12.15
C PHE A 178 6.33 14.28 -12.26
N LEU A 179 6.47 13.06 -11.71
CA LEU A 179 7.72 12.30 -11.80
C LEU A 179 8.05 11.94 -13.26
N PHE A 180 7.05 11.57 -14.05
CA PHE A 180 7.22 11.26 -15.46
C PHE A 180 7.56 12.50 -16.29
N ASP A 181 7.01 13.65 -15.96
CA ASP A 181 7.38 14.91 -16.62
C ASP A 181 8.84 15.29 -16.33
N ALA A 182 9.34 14.98 -15.12
CA ALA A 182 10.76 15.16 -14.82
C ALA A 182 11.67 14.26 -15.69
N VAL A 183 11.24 13.02 -15.97
CA VAL A 183 11.97 12.12 -16.90
C VAL A 183 11.87 12.60 -18.33
N ARG A 184 10.69 13.04 -18.80
CA ARG A 184 10.54 13.61 -20.17
C ARG A 184 11.41 14.84 -20.37
N LEU A 185 11.57 15.68 -19.33
CA LEU A 185 12.51 16.79 -19.39
C LEU A 185 13.95 16.30 -19.58
N LEU A 186 14.34 15.24 -18.86
CA LEU A 186 15.65 14.62 -19.00
C LEU A 186 15.86 14.07 -20.44
N GLU A 187 14.85 13.43 -21.03
CA GLU A 187 14.88 12.87 -22.40
C GLU A 187 15.04 13.95 -23.50
N THR A 188 14.67 15.20 -23.19
CA THR A 188 14.67 16.32 -24.19
C THR A 188 15.75 17.36 -23.94
N THR A 189 16.62 17.15 -22.96
CA THR A 189 17.71 18.09 -22.61
C THR A 189 19.01 17.33 -22.35
N ASP A 190 20.12 18.08 -22.25
CA ASP A 190 21.44 17.53 -21.89
C ASP A 190 21.65 17.50 -20.35
N LEU A 191 20.60 17.53 -19.58
CA LEU A 191 20.69 17.47 -18.12
C LEU A 191 20.92 16.03 -17.65
N GLU A 192 21.74 15.88 -16.63
CA GLU A 192 21.88 14.62 -15.90
C GLU A 192 20.83 14.53 -14.77
N PRO A 193 20.49 13.31 -14.28
CA PRO A 193 19.53 13.11 -13.20
C PRO A 193 19.78 13.99 -11.98
N GLU A 194 21.04 14.16 -11.58
CA GLU A 194 21.45 14.99 -10.45
C GLU A 194 21.08 16.45 -10.62
N GLY A 195 21.14 16.96 -11.85
CA GLY A 195 20.79 18.35 -12.20
C GLY A 195 19.30 18.61 -12.00
N VAL A 196 18.45 17.72 -12.51
CA VAL A 196 16.98 17.81 -12.33
C VAL A 196 16.61 17.70 -10.85
N ASP A 197 17.17 16.72 -10.14
CA ASP A 197 16.92 16.50 -8.73
C ASP A 197 17.40 17.69 -7.86
N ALA A 198 18.56 18.28 -8.18
CA ALA A 198 19.06 19.47 -7.49
C ALA A 198 18.13 20.68 -7.70
N CYS A 199 17.62 20.91 -8.90
CA CYS A 199 16.66 21.98 -9.16
C CYS A 199 15.40 21.83 -8.32
N MET A 200 14.84 20.63 -8.26
CA MET A 200 13.60 20.39 -7.49
C MET A 200 13.83 20.45 -5.97
N LYS A 201 14.96 19.97 -5.48
CA LYS A 201 15.30 20.06 -4.06
C LYS A 201 15.59 21.48 -3.60
N LEU A 202 16.43 22.22 -4.36
CA LEU A 202 16.92 23.53 -3.95
C LEU A 202 16.03 24.68 -4.39
N GLY A 203 15.36 24.53 -5.54
CA GLY A 203 14.48 25.54 -6.11
C GLY A 203 13.03 25.41 -5.67
N ALA A 204 12.52 24.19 -5.51
CA ALA A 204 11.13 23.92 -5.14
C ALA A 204 10.95 23.37 -3.70
N GLY A 205 12.04 23.12 -2.98
CA GLY A 205 11.98 22.66 -1.60
C GLY A 205 11.57 21.19 -1.44
N HIS A 206 11.71 20.35 -2.45
CA HIS A 206 11.40 18.94 -2.35
C HIS A 206 12.40 18.23 -1.43
N PRO A 207 11.94 17.32 -0.53
CA PRO A 207 12.84 16.60 0.36
C PRO A 207 13.73 15.61 -0.40
N VAL A 208 13.24 15.09 -1.52
CA VAL A 208 13.92 14.16 -2.43
C VAL A 208 13.67 14.62 -3.87
N GLY A 209 14.67 14.51 -4.73
CA GLY A 209 14.50 14.83 -6.15
C GLY A 209 13.64 13.77 -6.88
N PRO A 210 12.96 14.13 -7.97
CA PRO A 210 12.00 13.28 -8.66
C PRO A 210 12.60 11.98 -9.22
N LEU A 211 13.81 12.01 -9.78
CA LEU A 211 14.47 10.83 -10.36
C LEU A 211 14.88 9.86 -9.23
N LYS A 212 15.42 10.39 -8.14
CA LYS A 212 15.78 9.60 -6.97
C LYS A 212 14.55 9.01 -6.27
N LEU A 213 13.42 9.72 -6.30
CA LEU A 213 12.15 9.21 -5.75
C LEU A 213 11.63 8.05 -6.60
N LEU A 214 11.73 8.12 -7.93
CA LEU A 214 11.39 6.99 -8.82
C LEU A 214 12.22 5.75 -8.48
N ASP A 215 13.53 5.90 -8.27
CA ASP A 215 14.39 4.79 -7.86
C ASP A 215 14.04 4.22 -6.47
N PHE A 216 13.55 5.04 -5.55
CA PHE A 216 13.11 4.57 -4.23
C PHE A 216 11.78 3.80 -4.29
N VAL A 217 10.86 4.24 -5.14
CA VAL A 217 9.59 3.55 -5.39
C VAL A 217 9.82 2.23 -6.13
N GLY A 218 10.70 2.26 -7.12
CA GLY A 218 10.98 1.17 -8.04
C GLY A 218 10.33 1.41 -9.40
N LEU A 219 11.13 1.29 -10.47
CA LEU A 219 10.69 1.66 -11.82
C LEU A 219 9.62 0.74 -12.38
N ASP A 220 9.61 -0.54 -12.03
CA ASP A 220 8.53 -1.48 -12.34
C ASP A 220 7.21 -1.09 -11.66
N VAL A 221 7.27 -0.66 -10.40
CA VAL A 221 6.11 -0.14 -9.67
C VAL A 221 5.61 1.15 -10.30
N ALA A 222 6.53 2.03 -10.72
CA ALA A 222 6.18 3.28 -11.40
C ALA A 222 5.44 3.03 -12.71
N VAL A 223 5.90 2.06 -13.53
CA VAL A 223 5.22 1.65 -14.77
C VAL A 223 3.81 1.16 -14.46
N ALA A 224 3.67 0.24 -13.50
CA ALA A 224 2.36 -0.33 -13.14
C ALA A 224 1.38 0.73 -12.62
N ILE A 225 1.85 1.70 -11.81
CA ILE A 225 1.01 2.80 -11.34
C ILE A 225 0.62 3.71 -12.51
N GLY A 226 1.56 4.02 -13.41
CA GLY A 226 1.28 4.80 -14.62
C GLY A 226 0.15 4.17 -15.45
N GLU A 227 0.22 2.87 -15.73
CA GLU A 227 -0.81 2.11 -16.43
C GLU A 227 -2.17 2.18 -15.70
N ALA A 228 -2.17 1.97 -14.37
CA ALA A 228 -3.39 1.98 -13.58
C ALA A 228 -4.10 3.35 -13.54
N ILE A 229 -3.33 4.46 -13.54
CA ILE A 229 -3.89 5.83 -13.56
C ILE A 229 -4.11 6.37 -14.98
N GLY A 230 -3.79 5.60 -16.03
CA GLY A 230 -3.93 5.99 -17.43
C GLY A 230 -2.89 7.03 -17.88
N VAL A 231 -1.70 7.03 -17.30
CA VAL A 231 -0.56 7.91 -17.66
C VAL A 231 0.59 7.07 -18.17
N GLU A 232 0.95 7.27 -19.43
CA GLU A 232 2.04 6.52 -20.05
C GLU A 232 3.39 6.85 -19.40
N ALA A 233 4.10 5.80 -18.95
CA ALA A 233 5.46 5.94 -18.43
C ALA A 233 6.43 6.35 -19.56
N PRO A 234 7.39 7.25 -19.32
CA PRO A 234 8.41 7.64 -20.28
C PRO A 234 9.22 6.45 -20.79
N GLU A 235 9.81 6.59 -22.00
CA GLU A 235 10.59 5.52 -22.63
C GLU A 235 11.76 5.07 -21.74
N THR A 236 12.45 6.01 -21.14
CA THR A 236 13.59 5.72 -20.23
C THR A 236 13.17 4.89 -19.03
N VAL A 237 12.02 5.18 -18.42
CA VAL A 237 11.50 4.40 -17.28
C VAL A 237 11.20 2.95 -17.70
N ARG A 238 10.50 2.77 -18.83
CA ARG A 238 10.18 1.45 -19.35
C ARG A 238 11.43 0.65 -19.69
N ARG A 239 12.36 1.27 -20.43
CA ARG A 239 13.64 0.65 -20.82
C ARG A 239 14.46 0.20 -19.61
N LEU A 240 14.62 1.06 -18.59
CA LEU A 240 15.33 0.70 -17.36
C LEU A 240 14.65 -0.45 -16.63
N ALA A 241 13.32 -0.43 -16.56
CA ALA A 241 12.55 -1.52 -15.95
C ALA A 241 12.73 -2.85 -16.68
N ASP A 242 12.69 -2.85 -18.03
CA ASP A 242 12.91 -4.03 -18.87
C ASP A 242 14.35 -4.57 -18.76
N GLU A 243 15.34 -3.70 -18.52
CA GLU A 243 16.73 -4.07 -18.26
C GLU A 243 16.95 -4.62 -16.83
N GLY A 244 15.91 -4.64 -15.98
CA GLY A 244 16.01 -5.04 -14.58
C GLY A 244 16.67 -4.02 -13.67
N LYS A 245 16.89 -2.80 -14.14
CA LYS A 245 17.39 -1.65 -13.37
C LYS A 245 16.22 -0.96 -12.69
N LEU A 246 15.78 -1.54 -11.57
CA LEU A 246 14.55 -1.16 -10.90
C LEU A 246 14.73 -0.08 -9.82
N GLY A 247 15.86 0.57 -9.78
CA GLY A 247 16.23 1.56 -8.78
C GLY A 247 16.93 0.91 -7.57
N LYS A 248 16.76 1.50 -6.39
CA LYS A 248 17.47 1.10 -5.17
C LYS A 248 17.35 -0.40 -4.84
N LYS A 249 16.20 -1.02 -5.10
CA LYS A 249 15.96 -2.44 -4.79
C LYS A 249 16.76 -3.42 -5.64
N SER A 250 17.23 -3.00 -6.81
CA SER A 250 18.08 -3.79 -7.72
C SER A 250 19.53 -3.31 -7.75
N GLY A 251 19.87 -2.26 -7.00
CA GLY A 251 21.20 -1.64 -6.96
C GLY A 251 21.45 -0.63 -8.09
N SER A 252 20.54 -0.50 -9.06
CA SER A 252 20.70 0.41 -10.20
C SER A 252 19.35 0.88 -10.74
N GLY A 253 19.28 2.15 -11.19
CA GLY A 253 18.13 2.79 -11.81
C GLY A 253 18.57 4.04 -12.56
N PHE A 254 18.03 5.21 -12.21
CA PHE A 254 18.60 6.49 -12.60
C PHE A 254 19.94 6.76 -11.91
N TYR A 255 20.14 6.12 -10.77
CA TYR A 255 21.37 6.17 -9.97
C TYR A 255 21.92 4.76 -9.72
N GLU A 256 23.20 4.68 -9.37
CA GLU A 256 23.81 3.47 -8.84
C GLU A 256 23.74 3.47 -7.30
N TYR A 257 23.48 2.30 -6.71
CA TYR A 257 23.34 2.10 -5.26
C TYR A 257 24.26 0.99 -4.79
N GLU A 258 24.94 1.20 -3.66
CA GLU A 258 25.76 0.22 -2.96
C GLU A 258 24.92 -0.74 -2.10
#